data_f68dbd034e8bd5a2a385627992fd835e
#
_entry.id   f68dbd034e8bd5a2a385627992fd835e
#
_cell.length_a   1.000
_cell.length_b   1.000
_cell.length_c   1.000
_cell.angle_alpha   90.00
_cell.angle_beta   90.00
_cell.angle_gamma   90.00
#
_symmetry.space_group_name_H-M   'P 1'
#
loop_
_entity.id
_entity.type
_entity.pdbx_description
1 polymer ?
#
loop_
_entity_poly.entity_id
_entity_poly.type
_entity_poly.pdbx_seq_one_letter_code
_entity_poly.pdbx_strand_id
1 'polypeptide(L)'
;GKASRQIRLEKPSVFTAEINKKGSFQMITLIVGKKGSGKTKKLIERASQAVKSTNGNVIVIEKGSKLTYDLPHEARLIDTDAYKVAGADAFFGFVSGICAGDYDVTDIFIDSTLET
;
A
#
# COMPACT_ATOMS: atom_id res chain seq x y z
N GLY A 1 -9.07 11.54 -27.63
CA GLY A 1 -10.37 12.01 -27.40
C GLY A 1 -10.92 11.70 -26.03
N LYS A 2 -12.21 11.90 -25.90
CA LYS A 2 -12.88 11.70 -24.63
C LYS A 2 -12.83 10.24 -24.15
N ALA A 3 -12.94 9.31 -25.08
CA ALA A 3 -12.87 7.89 -24.75
C ALA A 3 -11.52 7.52 -24.16
N SER A 4 -10.45 8.09 -24.69
CA SER A 4 -9.10 7.82 -24.19
C SER A 4 -8.94 8.27 -22.75
N ARG A 5 -9.52 9.42 -22.40
CA ARG A 5 -9.43 9.91 -21.03
C ARG A 5 -10.20 9.05 -20.06
N GLN A 6 -11.36 8.55 -20.46
CA GLN A 6 -12.13 7.65 -19.62
C GLN A 6 -11.39 6.35 -19.36
N ILE A 7 -10.73 5.80 -20.37
CA ILE A 7 -9.96 4.59 -20.23
C ILE A 7 -8.84 4.78 -19.21
N ARG A 8 -8.15 5.92 -19.27
CA ARG A 8 -7.07 6.20 -18.33
C ARG A 8 -7.52 6.28 -16.88
N LEU A 9 -8.74 6.78 -16.66
CA LEU A 9 -9.30 6.91 -15.31
C LEU A 9 -9.68 5.56 -14.71
N GLU A 10 -9.82 4.53 -15.53
CA GLU A 10 -10.21 3.21 -15.06
C GLU A 10 -9.03 2.38 -14.54
N LYS A 11 -7.82 2.81 -14.78
CA LYS A 11 -6.63 2.07 -14.35
C LYS A 11 -6.04 2.67 -13.09
N PRO A 12 -5.56 1.82 -12.18
CA PRO A 12 -4.88 2.34 -11.00
C PRO A 12 -3.51 2.89 -11.36
N SER A 13 -3.07 3.85 -10.58
CA SER A 13 -1.72 4.39 -10.67
C SER A 13 -0.87 3.83 -9.53
N VAL A 14 0.39 3.54 -9.82
CA VAL A 14 1.31 2.99 -8.85
C VAL A 14 2.49 3.94 -8.70
N PHE A 15 2.74 4.36 -7.48
CA PHE A 15 3.85 5.25 -7.15
C PHE A 15 4.75 4.53 -6.15
N THR A 16 6.05 4.58 -6.36
CA THR A 16 7.00 3.94 -5.47
C THR A 16 8.00 4.95 -4.93
N ALA A 17 8.41 4.75 -3.70
CA ALA A 17 9.47 5.53 -3.08
C ALA A 17 10.34 4.58 -2.27
N GLU A 18 11.64 4.81 -2.29
CA GLU A 18 12.59 3.99 -1.57
C GLU A 18 13.16 4.80 -0.40
N ILE A 19 13.14 4.21 0.77
CA ILE A 19 13.76 4.80 1.96
C ILE A 19 14.99 3.98 2.28
N ASN A 20 16.13 4.65 2.31
CA ASN A 20 17.41 4.04 2.66
C ASN A 20 17.77 4.46 4.08
N LYS A 21 17.77 3.50 4.99
CA LYS A 21 18.29 3.68 6.34
C LYS A 21 19.58 2.89 6.45
N LYS A 22 20.41 3.18 7.42
CA LYS A 22 21.67 2.49 7.64
C LYS A 22 21.59 0.99 7.37
N GLY A 23 22.07 0.58 6.20
CA GLY A 23 22.13 -0.83 5.80
C GLY A 23 20.81 -1.50 5.52
N SER A 24 19.72 -0.74 5.39
CA SER A 24 18.39 -1.28 5.20
C SER A 24 17.62 -0.43 4.21
N PHE A 25 16.93 -1.09 3.27
CA PHE A 25 16.07 -0.44 2.29
C PHE A 25 14.62 -0.77 2.58
N GLN A 26 13.78 0.23 2.44
CA GLN A 26 12.34 0.05 2.55
C GLN A 26 11.69 0.64 1.30
N MET A 27 10.84 -0.15 0.66
CA MET A 27 10.10 0.29 -0.52
C MET A 27 8.68 0.59 -0.11
N ILE A 28 8.23 1.81 -0.40
CA ILE A 28 6.85 2.21 -0.17
C ILE A 28 6.16 2.29 -1.51
N THR A 29 5.07 1.56 -1.66
CA THR A 29 4.29 1.53 -2.89
C THR A 29 2.89 2.04 -2.61
N LEU A 30 2.52 3.13 -3.26
CA LEU A 30 1.19 3.71 -3.14
C LEU A 30 0.39 3.33 -4.38
N ILE A 31 -0.75 2.67 -4.17
CA ILE A 31 -1.63 2.29 -5.25
C ILE A 31 -2.89 3.14 -5.15
N VAL A 32 -3.10 3.97 -6.16
CA VAL A 32 -4.17 4.96 -6.19
C VAL A 32 -5.15 4.59 -7.30
N GLY A 33 -6.41 4.60 -6.98
CA GLY A 33 -7.41 4.33 -7.99
C GLY A 33 -8.81 4.54 -7.47
N LYS A 34 -9.75 4.61 -8.40
CA LYS A 34 -11.16 4.69 -8.05
C LYS A 34 -11.66 3.30 -7.70
N LYS A 35 -12.77 3.26 -7.00
CA LYS A 35 -13.46 2.00 -6.75
C LYS A 35 -13.79 1.35 -8.11
N GLY A 36 -13.45 0.08 -8.24
CA GLY A 36 -13.68 -0.66 -9.48
C GLY A 36 -12.59 -0.52 -10.54
N SER A 37 -11.48 0.16 -10.24
CA SER A 37 -10.40 0.36 -11.20
C SER A 37 -9.44 -0.81 -11.35
N GLY A 38 -9.60 -1.85 -10.54
CA GLY A 38 -8.64 -2.96 -10.49
C GLY A 38 -7.54 -2.75 -9.48
N LYS A 39 -7.69 -1.75 -8.63
CA LYS A 39 -6.71 -1.39 -7.61
C LYS A 39 -6.43 -2.55 -6.65
N THR A 40 -7.48 -3.21 -6.19
CA THR A 40 -7.37 -4.33 -5.26
C THR A 40 -6.55 -5.47 -5.86
N LYS A 41 -6.84 -5.83 -7.10
CA LYS A 41 -6.11 -6.88 -7.79
C LYS A 41 -4.63 -6.53 -7.92
N LYS A 42 -4.33 -5.29 -8.29
CA LYS A 42 -2.95 -4.82 -8.42
C LYS A 42 -2.22 -4.90 -7.08
N LEU A 43 -2.88 -4.48 -6.01
CA LEU A 43 -2.31 -4.50 -4.68
C LEU A 43 -1.98 -5.93 -4.24
N ILE A 44 -2.92 -6.85 -4.43
CA ILE A 44 -2.72 -8.24 -4.05
C ILE A 44 -1.56 -8.86 -4.84
N GLU A 45 -1.49 -8.60 -6.14
CA GLU A 45 -0.39 -9.09 -6.97
C GLU A 45 0.95 -8.60 -6.46
N ARG A 46 1.06 -7.31 -6.18
CA ARG A 46 2.30 -6.70 -5.73
C ARG A 46 2.73 -7.21 -4.36
N ALA A 47 1.79 -7.29 -3.43
CA ALA A 47 2.07 -7.79 -2.09
C ALA A 47 2.50 -9.26 -2.14
N SER A 48 1.85 -10.06 -2.97
CA SER A 48 2.21 -11.47 -3.11
C SER A 48 3.59 -11.66 -3.70
N GLN A 49 3.96 -10.84 -4.67
CA GLN A 49 5.30 -10.88 -5.24
C GLN A 49 6.35 -10.49 -4.20
N ALA A 50 6.08 -9.46 -3.42
CA ALA A 50 7.00 -9.01 -2.38
C ALA A 50 7.23 -10.10 -1.34
N VAL A 51 6.18 -10.77 -0.90
CA VAL A 51 6.29 -11.86 0.06
C VAL A 51 7.22 -12.96 -0.45
N LYS A 52 7.17 -13.24 -1.74
CA LYS A 52 8.01 -14.28 -2.34
C LYS A 52 9.46 -13.86 -2.54
N SER A 53 9.70 -12.57 -2.71
CA SER A 53 11.01 -12.08 -3.11
C SER A 53 11.82 -11.48 -1.95
N THR A 54 11.23 -11.29 -0.78
CA THR A 54 11.94 -10.70 0.34
C THR A 54 11.94 -11.64 1.55
N ASN A 55 12.96 -11.51 2.38
CA ASN A 55 13.02 -12.17 3.67
C ASN A 55 12.51 -11.28 4.80
N GLY A 56 12.16 -10.05 4.49
CA GLY A 56 11.68 -9.09 5.46
C GLY A 56 10.16 -9.10 5.58
N ASN A 57 9.65 -8.16 6.35
CA ASN A 57 8.22 -8.03 6.59
C ASN A 57 7.56 -7.21 5.51
N VAL A 58 6.41 -7.68 5.05
CA VAL A 58 5.58 -6.99 4.08
C VAL A 58 4.34 -6.48 4.79
N ILE A 59 4.07 -5.19 4.67
CA ILE A 59 2.94 -4.55 5.34
C ILE A 59 2.03 -3.94 4.30
N VAL A 60 0.74 -4.14 4.45
CA VAL A 60 -0.29 -3.53 3.61
C VAL A 60 -1.15 -2.63 4.48
N ILE A 61 -1.31 -1.39 4.07
CA ILE A 61 -2.08 -0.39 4.81
C ILE A 61 -3.32 -0.05 4.00
N GLU A 62 -4.47 -0.24 4.61
CA GLU A 62 -5.74 0.10 3.97
C GLU A 62 -6.68 0.76 4.97
N LYS A 63 -7.68 1.45 4.46
CA LYS A 63 -8.76 1.96 5.29
C LYS A 63 -9.83 0.88 5.34
N GLY A 64 -9.92 0.20 6.46
CA GLY A 64 -10.77 -0.98 6.63
C GLY A 64 -9.96 -2.26 6.56
N SER A 65 -10.63 -3.39 6.47
CA SER A 65 -10.00 -4.70 6.50
C SER A 65 -10.51 -5.62 5.40
N LYS A 66 -10.89 -5.06 4.26
CA LYS A 66 -11.49 -5.81 3.15
C LYS A 66 -10.55 -6.85 2.56
N LEU A 67 -9.24 -6.62 2.64
CA LEU A 67 -8.25 -7.48 2.01
C LEU A 67 -7.78 -8.63 2.91
N THR A 68 -8.35 -8.76 4.10
CA THR A 68 -7.88 -9.73 5.10
C THR A 68 -7.75 -11.14 4.55
N TYR A 69 -8.71 -11.58 3.73
CA TYR A 69 -8.73 -12.95 3.22
C TYR A 69 -8.09 -13.09 1.84
N ASP A 70 -7.71 -11.99 1.20
CA ASP A 70 -7.18 -12.02 -0.16
C ASP A 70 -5.66 -11.91 -0.19
N LEU A 71 -5.05 -11.46 0.89
CA LEU A 71 -3.62 -11.32 0.99
C LEU A 71 -2.99 -12.60 1.53
N PRO A 72 -1.74 -12.92 1.12
CA PRO A 72 -1.02 -14.00 1.77
C PRO A 72 -0.85 -13.69 3.26
N HIS A 73 -0.88 -14.72 4.09
CA HIS A 73 -0.82 -14.52 5.55
C HIS A 73 0.51 -13.91 6.01
N GLU A 74 1.56 -14.01 5.19
CA GLU A 74 2.85 -13.40 5.49
C GLU A 74 2.82 -11.88 5.35
N ALA A 75 1.83 -11.34 4.63
CA ALA A 75 1.67 -9.90 4.52
C ALA A 75 0.79 -9.41 5.67
N ARG A 76 1.29 -8.46 6.43
CA ARG A 76 0.55 -7.92 7.58
C ARG A 76 -0.36 -6.79 7.12
N LEU A 77 -1.65 -6.93 7.37
CA LEU A 77 -2.63 -5.90 7.03
C LEU A 77 -2.84 -4.97 8.23
N ILE A 78 -2.74 -3.68 7.99
CA ILE A 78 -3.01 -2.67 9.00
C ILE A 78 -4.18 -1.80 8.53
N ASP A 79 -5.22 -1.75 9.33
CA ASP A 79 -6.41 -0.97 9.07
C ASP A 79 -6.26 0.41 9.73
N THR A 80 -6.17 1.46 8.93
CA THR A 80 -6.00 2.81 9.46
C THR A 80 -7.21 3.28 10.28
N ASP A 81 -8.39 2.74 10.02
CA ASP A 81 -9.57 3.09 10.81
C ASP A 81 -9.45 2.58 12.24
N ALA A 82 -8.83 1.41 12.42
CA ALA A 82 -8.63 0.84 13.76
C ALA A 82 -7.77 1.72 14.65
N TYR A 83 -6.86 2.48 14.04
CA TYR A 83 -5.94 3.36 14.77
C TYR A 83 -6.34 4.83 14.66
N LYS A 84 -7.50 5.09 14.06
CA LYS A 84 -8.05 6.45 13.93
C LYS A 84 -7.11 7.41 13.21
N VAL A 85 -6.42 6.89 12.19
CA VAL A 85 -5.52 7.70 11.37
C VAL A 85 -6.36 8.46 10.35
N ALA A 86 -6.32 9.78 10.43
CA ALA A 86 -7.07 10.64 9.51
C ALA A 86 -6.23 11.87 9.16
N GLY A 87 -6.26 12.21 7.87
CA GLY A 87 -5.51 13.34 7.35
C GLY A 87 -4.08 13.01 6.99
N ALA A 88 -3.49 13.87 6.17
CA ALA A 88 -2.16 13.64 5.60
C ALA A 88 -1.06 13.58 6.66
N ASP A 89 -1.10 14.50 7.63
CA ASP A 89 -0.07 14.55 8.66
C ASP A 89 -0.09 13.33 9.56
N ALA A 90 -1.29 12.89 9.96
CA ALA A 90 -1.44 11.70 10.78
C ALA A 90 -0.98 10.47 10.01
N PHE A 91 -1.31 10.40 8.73
CA PHE A 91 -0.91 9.27 7.89
C PHE A 91 0.61 9.22 7.72
N PHE A 92 1.22 10.36 7.46
CA PHE A 92 2.68 10.45 7.33
C PHE A 92 3.37 9.98 8.62
N GLY A 93 2.89 10.45 9.78
CA GLY A 93 3.43 10.03 11.05
C GLY A 93 3.25 8.54 11.32
N PHE A 94 2.11 8.01 10.92
CA PHE A 94 1.82 6.59 11.08
C PHE A 94 2.78 5.72 10.28
N VAL A 95 2.97 6.03 8.99
CA VAL A 95 3.89 5.29 8.13
C VAL A 95 5.32 5.44 8.63
N SER A 96 5.71 6.66 9.01
CA SER A 96 7.05 6.92 9.55
C SER A 96 7.31 6.12 10.82
N GLY A 97 6.30 6.00 11.68
CA GLY A 97 6.40 5.21 12.91
C GLY A 97 6.60 3.74 12.64
N ILE A 98 5.90 3.20 11.65
CA ILE A 98 6.07 1.81 11.24
C ILE A 98 7.51 1.58 10.77
N CYS A 99 8.01 2.47 9.91
CA CYS A 99 9.37 2.37 9.40
C CYS A 99 10.41 2.49 10.50
N ALA A 100 10.20 3.38 11.45
CA ALA A 100 11.15 3.60 12.54
C ALA A 100 11.13 2.45 13.55
N GLY A 101 9.98 1.83 13.75
CA GLY A 101 9.80 0.81 14.77
C GLY A 101 10.16 -0.60 14.33
N ASP A 102 10.32 -0.85 13.04
CA ASP A 102 10.56 -2.19 12.53
C ASP A 102 11.56 -2.15 11.39
N TYR A 103 12.82 -2.47 11.68
CA TYR A 103 13.88 -2.48 10.67
C TYR A 103 13.75 -3.65 9.69
N ASP A 104 12.95 -4.65 10.01
CA ASP A 104 12.76 -5.80 9.15
C ASP A 104 11.69 -5.57 8.08
N VAL A 105 10.98 -4.45 8.13
CA VAL A 105 10.02 -4.11 7.08
C VAL A 105 10.77 -3.75 5.81
N THR A 106 10.49 -4.48 4.74
CA THR A 106 11.11 -4.23 3.44
C THR A 106 10.15 -3.58 2.45
N ASP A 107 8.87 -3.86 2.57
CA ASP A 107 7.85 -3.38 1.62
C ASP A 107 6.61 -2.93 2.37
N ILE A 108 6.13 -1.74 2.02
CA ILE A 108 4.87 -1.19 2.53
C ILE A 108 4.01 -0.83 1.34
N PHE A 109 2.84 -1.43 1.25
CA PHE A 109 1.86 -1.14 0.20
C PHE A 109 0.71 -0.36 0.80
N ILE A 110 0.34 0.73 0.15
CA ILE A 110 -0.70 1.62 0.65
C ILE A 110 -1.83 1.66 -0.37
N ASP A 111 -3.02 1.31 0.09
CA ASP A 111 -4.22 1.34 -0.72
C ASP A 111 -4.89 2.71 -0.55
N SER A 112 -4.96 3.47 -1.63
CA SER A 112 -5.61 4.78 -1.63
C SER A 112 -6.74 4.81 -2.65
N THR A 113 -7.96 4.90 -2.17
CA THR A 113 -9.14 4.97 -3.02
C THR A 113 -9.50 6.43 -3.24
N LEU A 114 -9.60 6.80 -4.53
CA LEU A 114 -10.07 8.13 -4.89
C LEU A 114 -11.59 8.16 -4.83
N GLU A 115 -12.11 9.17 -4.17
CA GLU A 115 -13.54 9.41 -4.10
C GLU A 115 -13.90 10.46 -5.15
N THR A 116 -14.95 10.22 -5.90
CA THR A 116 -15.43 11.16 -6.91
C THR A 116 -16.90 11.44 -6.74
#